data_4bb461817b7f2ad65f8ae8682d55ff70
#
_entry.id   4bb461817b7f2ad65f8ae8682d55ff70
#
_cell.length_a   1.000
_cell.length_b   1.000
_cell.length_c   1.000
_cell.angle_alpha   90.00
_cell.angle_beta   90.00
_cell.angle_gamma   90.00
#
_symmetry.space_group_name_H-M   'P 1'
#
loop_
_entity.id
_entity.type
_entity.pdbx_description
1 polymer ?
#
loop_
_entity_poly.entity_id
_entity_poly.type
_entity_poly.pdbx_seq_one_letter_code
_entity_poly.pdbx_strand_id
1 'polypeptide(L)'
;GIVEGVLKKLPIPKMMRWGDKEVQFVRPVHGLVMLHGDRVVPGEVLGLQSGNKTLGHRFLSKGEILVSRADQYEQALQEQGTVIAGFDRRMNEIKAGLEQAAGEAVLAEHQALLPEVAALVEYPAVYAGTFNPEFLKVPQECLILSMQQHQKYFPLLDKDGKLLPRFLVVSNLKTADPSHIIHGNERVLRARLSDARFFYDQDRKLRLAERLPRLGNIVYHNKLGSQLERVQRLEKLAGRIAQLLKADRAHAERAAQLCK
;
A
#
# COMPACT_ATOMS: atom_id res chain seq x y z
N GLY A 1 -23.01 21.58 -10.22
CA GLY A 1 -23.95 21.29 -9.11
C GLY A 1 -23.25 20.95 -7.80
N ILE A 2 -24.01 20.64 -6.74
CA ILE A 2 -23.44 20.36 -5.41
C ILE A 2 -22.44 19.21 -5.46
N VAL A 3 -22.78 18.09 -6.11
CA VAL A 3 -21.93 16.90 -6.22
C VAL A 3 -20.60 17.23 -6.93
N GLU A 4 -20.64 17.92 -8.04
CA GLU A 4 -19.41 18.34 -8.76
C GLU A 4 -18.54 19.28 -7.92
N GLY A 5 -19.18 20.19 -7.17
CA GLY A 5 -18.49 21.07 -6.24
C GLY A 5 -17.77 20.32 -5.14
N VAL A 6 -18.36 19.22 -4.63
CA VAL A 6 -17.74 18.34 -3.64
C VAL A 6 -16.60 17.54 -4.25
N LEU A 7 -16.79 16.94 -5.44
CA LEU A 7 -15.74 16.16 -6.12
C LEU A 7 -14.48 17.00 -6.40
N LYS A 8 -14.63 18.28 -6.75
CA LYS A 8 -13.50 19.20 -6.96
C LYS A 8 -12.73 19.54 -5.68
N LYS A 9 -13.34 19.35 -4.52
CA LYS A 9 -12.71 19.62 -3.19
C LYS A 9 -12.06 18.38 -2.58
N LEU A 10 -12.22 17.21 -3.17
CA LEU A 10 -11.57 16.00 -2.67
C LEU A 10 -10.04 16.15 -2.76
N PRO A 11 -9.28 15.74 -1.73
CA PRO A 11 -7.83 15.80 -1.72
C PRO A 11 -7.21 14.71 -2.60
N ILE A 12 -7.41 14.80 -3.91
CA ILE A 12 -6.93 13.83 -4.89
C ILE A 12 -5.57 14.31 -5.41
N PRO A 13 -4.45 13.62 -5.12
CA PRO A 13 -3.11 14.07 -5.52
C PRO A 13 -2.90 13.99 -7.04
N LYS A 14 -3.58 13.10 -7.73
CA LYS A 14 -3.47 12.93 -9.17
C LYS A 14 -4.80 12.45 -9.76
N MET A 15 -5.29 13.18 -10.77
CA MET A 15 -6.44 12.78 -11.55
C MET A 15 -6.01 12.21 -12.90
N MET A 16 -6.88 11.42 -13.52
CA MET A 16 -6.68 10.84 -14.86
C MET A 16 -7.91 11.07 -15.72
N ARG A 17 -7.70 11.18 -17.02
CA ARG A 17 -8.74 11.09 -18.05
C ARG A 17 -8.89 9.64 -18.49
N TRP A 18 -10.03 9.29 -19.06
CA TRP A 18 -10.27 7.97 -19.65
C TRP A 18 -11.18 8.07 -20.87
N GLY A 19 -11.01 7.12 -21.78
CA GLY A 19 -11.73 7.12 -23.06
C GLY A 19 -11.43 8.36 -23.87
N ASP A 20 -12.45 8.90 -24.52
CA ASP A 20 -12.44 10.09 -25.40
C ASP A 20 -12.93 11.37 -24.68
N LYS A 21 -13.20 11.29 -23.38
CA LYS A 21 -13.79 12.38 -22.60
C LYS A 21 -12.73 13.31 -21.99
N GLU A 22 -13.10 14.57 -21.81
CA GLU A 22 -12.27 15.57 -21.12
C GLU A 22 -12.40 15.52 -19.59
N VAL A 23 -13.40 14.81 -19.07
CA VAL A 23 -13.61 14.67 -17.63
C VAL A 23 -12.46 13.93 -16.96
N GLN A 24 -12.13 14.34 -15.72
CA GLN A 24 -11.06 13.77 -14.94
C GLN A 24 -11.54 13.37 -13.56
N PHE A 25 -11.07 12.24 -13.08
CA PHE A 25 -11.27 11.77 -11.71
C PHE A 25 -10.13 10.85 -11.28
N VAL A 26 -10.14 10.37 -10.03
CA VAL A 26 -9.10 9.47 -9.49
C VAL A 26 -9.07 8.11 -10.19
N ARG A 27 -10.21 7.66 -10.69
CA ARG A 27 -10.38 6.41 -11.49
C ARG A 27 -11.48 6.60 -12.53
N PRO A 28 -11.50 5.80 -13.61
CA PRO A 28 -12.62 5.77 -14.55
C PRO A 28 -13.94 5.48 -13.84
N VAL A 29 -14.96 6.26 -14.16
CA VAL A 29 -16.32 6.11 -13.65
C VAL A 29 -17.23 5.70 -14.78
N HIS A 30 -18.01 4.64 -14.60
CA HIS A 30 -18.84 4.03 -15.64
C HIS A 30 -20.35 4.15 -15.37
N GLY A 31 -20.74 4.52 -14.15
CA GLY A 31 -22.14 4.67 -13.77
C GLY A 31 -22.30 5.68 -12.66
N LEU A 32 -23.49 6.23 -12.54
CA LEU A 32 -23.86 7.20 -11.52
C LEU A 32 -25.22 6.84 -10.94
N VAL A 33 -25.25 6.39 -9.70
CA VAL A 33 -26.48 6.17 -8.96
C VAL A 33 -26.78 7.39 -8.11
N MET A 34 -27.95 8.00 -8.32
CA MET A 34 -28.42 9.13 -7.51
C MET A 34 -29.89 8.90 -7.15
N LEU A 35 -30.15 8.48 -5.91
CA LEU A 35 -31.46 8.17 -5.40
C LEU A 35 -31.79 9.00 -4.14
N HIS A 36 -33.05 9.41 -4.06
CA HIS A 36 -33.68 9.94 -2.85
C HIS A 36 -34.94 9.10 -2.56
N GLY A 37 -34.85 8.21 -1.57
CA GLY A 37 -35.85 7.16 -1.37
C GLY A 37 -35.88 6.21 -2.57
N ASP A 38 -37.01 6.13 -3.25
CA ASP A 38 -37.25 5.34 -4.46
C ASP A 38 -37.14 6.15 -5.77
N ARG A 39 -36.93 7.45 -5.66
CA ARG A 39 -36.91 8.37 -6.81
C ARG A 39 -35.48 8.63 -7.29
N VAL A 40 -35.25 8.47 -8.59
CA VAL A 40 -34.01 8.92 -9.23
C VAL A 40 -33.97 10.45 -9.21
N VAL A 41 -32.87 10.99 -8.65
CA VAL A 41 -32.59 12.43 -8.72
C VAL A 41 -31.93 12.73 -10.06
N PRO A 42 -32.58 13.48 -10.97
CA PRO A 42 -32.02 13.74 -12.29
C PRO A 42 -30.78 14.64 -12.18
N GLY A 43 -29.75 14.33 -12.97
CA GLY A 43 -28.52 15.11 -13.00
C GLY A 43 -27.43 14.44 -13.84
N GLU A 44 -26.41 15.23 -14.12
CA GLU A 44 -25.21 14.75 -14.80
C GLU A 44 -23.98 15.07 -13.96
N VAL A 45 -23.10 14.10 -13.80
CA VAL A 45 -21.81 14.25 -13.09
C VAL A 45 -20.73 13.45 -13.84
N LEU A 46 -19.60 14.06 -14.09
CA LEU A 46 -18.48 13.45 -14.84
C LEU A 46 -18.88 12.94 -16.23
N GLY A 47 -19.84 13.61 -16.86
CA GLY A 47 -20.38 13.21 -18.18
C GLY A 47 -21.24 11.94 -18.15
N LEU A 48 -21.78 11.59 -16.97
CA LEU A 48 -22.69 10.46 -16.77
C LEU A 48 -24.03 10.94 -16.27
N GLN A 49 -25.10 10.46 -16.91
CA GLN A 49 -26.46 10.70 -16.45
C GLN A 49 -26.76 9.85 -15.21
N SER A 50 -27.45 10.45 -14.25
CA SER A 50 -27.90 9.75 -13.06
C SER A 50 -28.92 8.67 -13.38
N GLY A 51 -28.89 7.60 -12.61
CA GLY A 51 -29.81 6.47 -12.72
C GLY A 51 -29.91 5.73 -11.39
N ASN A 52 -30.44 4.51 -11.47
CA ASN A 52 -30.59 3.59 -10.35
C ASN A 52 -30.00 2.21 -10.65
N LYS A 53 -29.14 2.11 -11.67
CA LYS A 53 -28.45 0.89 -12.04
C LYS A 53 -26.98 0.98 -11.72
N THR A 54 -26.40 -0.13 -11.25
CA THR A 54 -24.98 -0.27 -10.98
C THR A 54 -24.48 -1.65 -11.40
N LEU A 55 -23.18 -1.87 -11.26
CA LEU A 55 -22.54 -3.16 -11.49
C LEU A 55 -22.00 -3.70 -10.17
N GLY A 56 -21.96 -5.00 -10.05
CA GLY A 56 -21.29 -5.67 -8.94
C GLY A 56 -19.84 -6.05 -9.26
N HIS A 57 -19.33 -7.00 -8.50
CA HIS A 57 -17.98 -7.52 -8.66
C HIS A 57 -17.74 -8.08 -10.06
N ARG A 58 -16.65 -7.66 -10.69
CA ARG A 58 -16.36 -7.92 -12.12
C ARG A 58 -16.40 -9.39 -12.52
N PHE A 59 -16.02 -10.30 -11.63
CA PHE A 59 -15.93 -11.74 -11.92
C PHE A 59 -16.98 -12.57 -11.21
N LEU A 60 -17.57 -12.09 -10.12
CA LEU A 60 -18.47 -12.87 -9.26
C LEU A 60 -19.93 -12.48 -9.43
N SER A 61 -20.23 -11.32 -10.02
CA SER A 61 -21.61 -10.94 -10.31
C SER A 61 -21.90 -10.94 -11.81
N LYS A 62 -23.17 -10.98 -12.16
CA LYS A 62 -23.64 -11.01 -13.56
C LYS A 62 -24.63 -9.89 -13.82
N GLY A 63 -24.36 -9.08 -14.84
CA GLY A 63 -25.26 -8.06 -15.33
C GLY A 63 -25.39 -6.83 -14.45
N GLU A 64 -26.40 -6.01 -14.78
CA GLU A 64 -26.74 -4.78 -14.06
C GLU A 64 -27.57 -5.11 -12.81
N ILE A 65 -27.34 -4.35 -11.75
CA ILE A 65 -28.08 -4.40 -10.50
C ILE A 65 -28.99 -3.19 -10.44
N LEU A 66 -30.28 -3.42 -10.32
CA LEU A 66 -31.27 -2.37 -10.12
C LEU A 66 -31.40 -2.05 -8.63
N VAL A 67 -31.09 -0.83 -8.26
CA VAL A 67 -31.29 -0.33 -6.89
C VAL A 67 -32.64 0.38 -6.85
N SER A 68 -33.63 -0.26 -6.25
CA SER A 68 -34.99 0.27 -6.22
C SER A 68 -35.14 1.42 -5.20
N ARG A 69 -34.36 1.41 -4.12
CA ARG A 69 -34.41 2.41 -3.05
C ARG A 69 -33.01 2.69 -2.52
N ALA A 70 -32.77 3.92 -2.14
CA ALA A 70 -31.47 4.37 -1.63
C ALA A 70 -31.01 3.57 -0.39
N ASP A 71 -31.91 3.23 0.51
CA ASP A 71 -31.65 2.45 1.74
C ASP A 71 -31.36 0.96 1.49
N GLN A 72 -31.63 0.47 0.28
CA GLN A 72 -31.34 -0.91 -0.13
C GLN A 72 -30.00 -1.06 -0.89
N TYR A 73 -29.27 0.01 -1.09
CA TYR A 73 -28.05 0.03 -1.93
C TYR A 73 -27.00 -0.99 -1.46
N GLU A 74 -26.65 -0.98 -0.20
CA GLU A 74 -25.64 -1.90 0.35
C GLU A 74 -26.09 -3.37 0.28
N GLN A 75 -27.35 -3.63 0.58
CA GLN A 75 -27.94 -4.97 0.52
C GLN A 75 -27.95 -5.49 -0.93
N ALA A 76 -28.41 -4.68 -1.87
CA ALA A 76 -28.44 -5.05 -3.29
C ALA A 76 -27.03 -5.37 -3.84
N LEU A 77 -26.04 -4.57 -3.49
CA LEU A 77 -24.64 -4.82 -3.86
C LEU A 77 -24.10 -6.10 -3.23
N GLN A 78 -24.42 -6.38 -1.99
CA GLN A 78 -23.95 -7.59 -1.32
C GLN A 78 -24.59 -8.85 -1.89
N GLU A 79 -25.92 -8.88 -2.05
CA GLU A 79 -26.67 -10.08 -2.45
C GLU A 79 -26.54 -10.38 -3.94
N GLN A 80 -26.63 -9.35 -4.79
CA GLN A 80 -26.62 -9.50 -6.24
C GLN A 80 -25.25 -9.17 -6.84
N GLY A 81 -24.49 -8.28 -6.20
CA GLY A 81 -23.25 -7.75 -6.71
C GLY A 81 -22.00 -8.42 -6.16
N THR A 82 -22.10 -9.19 -5.08
CA THR A 82 -20.92 -9.73 -4.40
C THR A 82 -19.91 -8.62 -4.06
N VAL A 83 -20.42 -7.50 -3.50
CA VAL A 83 -19.64 -6.33 -3.10
C VAL A 83 -20.05 -5.90 -1.69
N ILE A 84 -19.09 -5.67 -0.84
CA ILE A 84 -19.29 -5.09 0.49
C ILE A 84 -19.02 -3.58 0.37
N ALA A 85 -20.08 -2.79 0.22
CA ALA A 85 -19.97 -1.36 -0.02
C ALA A 85 -19.44 -0.58 1.21
N GLY A 86 -19.90 -0.96 2.41
CA GLY A 86 -19.48 -0.32 3.66
C GLY A 86 -17.98 -0.52 3.93
N PHE A 87 -17.22 0.57 4.02
CA PHE A 87 -15.76 0.53 4.20
C PHE A 87 -15.37 -0.13 5.55
N ASP A 88 -15.99 0.32 6.64
CA ASP A 88 -15.68 -0.21 7.99
C ASP A 88 -16.07 -1.67 8.11
N ARG A 89 -17.20 -2.06 7.52
CA ARG A 89 -17.63 -3.47 7.47
C ARG A 89 -16.62 -4.32 6.72
N ARG A 90 -16.16 -3.86 5.56
CA ARG A 90 -15.16 -4.56 4.75
C ARG A 90 -13.82 -4.68 5.48
N MET A 91 -13.40 -3.61 6.16
CA MET A 91 -12.20 -3.62 6.99
C MET A 91 -12.30 -4.62 8.16
N ASN A 92 -13.43 -4.70 8.83
CA ASN A 92 -13.68 -5.66 9.91
C ASN A 92 -13.68 -7.11 9.40
N GLU A 93 -14.24 -7.37 8.22
CA GLU A 93 -14.19 -8.71 7.61
C GLU A 93 -12.76 -9.12 7.23
N ILE A 94 -11.95 -8.19 6.72
CA ILE A 94 -10.52 -8.44 6.48
C ILE A 94 -9.81 -8.76 7.79
N LYS A 95 -10.02 -7.96 8.83
CA LYS A 95 -9.42 -8.18 10.15
C LYS A 95 -9.73 -9.56 10.71
N ALA A 96 -11.01 -9.93 10.72
CA ALA A 96 -11.45 -11.25 11.17
C ALA A 96 -10.82 -12.39 10.33
N GLY A 97 -10.77 -12.21 9.01
CA GLY A 97 -10.13 -13.18 8.11
C GLY A 97 -8.63 -13.31 8.34
N LEU A 98 -7.93 -12.22 8.61
CA LEU A 98 -6.50 -12.22 8.94
C LEU A 98 -6.25 -12.95 10.27
N GLU A 99 -7.02 -12.66 11.31
CA GLU A 99 -6.94 -13.32 12.62
C GLU A 99 -7.18 -14.83 12.50
N GLN A 100 -8.20 -15.22 11.77
CA GLN A 100 -8.51 -16.64 11.51
C GLN A 100 -7.39 -17.34 10.75
N ALA A 101 -6.86 -16.72 9.69
CA ALA A 101 -5.83 -17.33 8.84
C ALA A 101 -4.44 -17.34 9.51
N ALA A 102 -4.16 -16.42 10.42
CA ALA A 102 -2.93 -16.40 11.22
C ALA A 102 -2.85 -17.60 12.17
N GLY A 103 -3.97 -18.02 12.76
CA GLY A 103 -4.03 -19.09 13.75
C GLY A 103 -3.23 -18.72 15.01
N GLU A 104 -2.23 -19.52 15.36
CA GLU A 104 -1.35 -19.24 16.51
C GLU A 104 -0.23 -18.21 16.21
N ALA A 105 -0.04 -17.84 14.95
CA ALA A 105 0.96 -16.85 14.58
C ALA A 105 0.48 -15.42 14.87
N VAL A 106 1.42 -14.52 15.06
CA VAL A 106 1.17 -13.11 15.33
C VAL A 106 1.32 -12.31 14.03
N LEU A 107 0.35 -11.46 13.72
CA LEU A 107 0.49 -10.50 12.60
C LEU A 107 1.55 -9.45 12.96
N ALA A 108 2.49 -9.21 12.05
CA ALA A 108 3.37 -8.05 12.18
C ALA A 108 2.54 -6.76 12.24
N GLU A 109 3.13 -5.66 12.77
CA GLU A 109 2.43 -4.36 12.85
C GLU A 109 1.77 -4.00 11.50
N HIS A 110 0.46 -3.78 11.51
CA HIS A 110 -0.34 -3.66 10.28
C HIS A 110 -1.47 -2.63 10.36
N GLN A 111 -1.56 -1.86 11.45
CA GLN A 111 -2.67 -0.91 11.66
C GLN A 111 -2.81 0.09 10.50
N ALA A 112 -1.69 0.59 9.96
CA ALA A 112 -1.69 1.50 8.82
C ALA A 112 -2.00 0.79 7.48
N LEU A 113 -1.66 -0.50 7.36
CA LEU A 113 -1.85 -1.27 6.14
C LEU A 113 -3.31 -1.71 5.95
N LEU A 114 -4.02 -2.02 7.03
CA LEU A 114 -5.38 -2.55 6.97
C LEU A 114 -6.38 -1.63 6.26
N PRO A 115 -6.46 -0.32 6.55
CA PRO A 115 -7.32 0.60 5.81
C PRO A 115 -6.95 0.71 4.32
N GLU A 116 -5.65 0.70 4.03
CA GLU A 116 -5.17 0.77 2.64
C GLU A 116 -5.64 -0.46 1.85
N VAL A 117 -5.49 -1.65 2.41
CA VAL A 117 -5.94 -2.90 1.78
C VAL A 117 -7.46 -2.94 1.64
N ALA A 118 -8.21 -2.49 2.66
CA ALA A 118 -9.66 -2.39 2.59
C ALA A 118 -10.16 -1.48 1.46
N ALA A 119 -9.37 -0.46 1.09
CA ALA A 119 -9.68 0.40 -0.05
C ALA A 119 -9.37 -0.23 -1.42
N LEU A 120 -8.60 -1.33 -1.47
CA LEU A 120 -8.20 -1.99 -2.71
C LEU A 120 -9.11 -3.13 -3.14
N VAL A 121 -9.98 -3.62 -2.24
CA VAL A 121 -10.84 -4.78 -2.49
C VAL A 121 -12.31 -4.45 -2.24
N GLU A 122 -13.20 -5.15 -2.92
CA GLU A 122 -14.66 -5.00 -2.80
C GLU A 122 -15.29 -6.19 -2.10
N TYR A 123 -14.69 -7.38 -2.27
CA TYR A 123 -15.13 -8.65 -1.67
C TYR A 123 -13.92 -9.45 -1.18
N PRO A 124 -13.43 -9.15 0.02
CA PRO A 124 -12.16 -9.67 0.50
C PRO A 124 -12.19 -11.18 0.78
N ALA A 125 -11.12 -11.85 0.42
CA ALA A 125 -10.80 -13.20 0.84
C ALA A 125 -9.34 -13.26 1.28
N VAL A 126 -9.07 -13.85 2.45
CA VAL A 126 -7.71 -13.96 3.01
C VAL A 126 -7.15 -15.34 2.67
N TYR A 127 -5.94 -15.35 2.12
CA TYR A 127 -5.22 -16.57 1.80
C TYR A 127 -3.83 -16.57 2.42
N ALA A 128 -3.34 -17.74 2.82
CA ALA A 128 -1.99 -17.92 3.34
C ALA A 128 -1.05 -18.39 2.23
N GLY A 129 0.08 -17.74 2.10
CA GLY A 129 1.18 -18.14 1.23
C GLY A 129 2.46 -18.38 2.03
N THR A 130 3.46 -18.93 1.36
CA THR A 130 4.76 -19.27 1.93
C THR A 130 5.89 -18.69 1.06
N PHE A 131 7.07 -18.62 1.64
CA PHE A 131 8.29 -18.30 0.89
C PHE A 131 9.45 -19.15 1.38
N ASN A 132 10.52 -19.21 0.59
CA ASN A 132 11.70 -20.01 0.94
C ASN A 132 12.32 -19.50 2.25
N PRO A 133 12.48 -20.35 3.29
CA PRO A 133 13.11 -20.00 4.56
C PRO A 133 14.53 -19.43 4.43
N GLU A 134 15.22 -19.69 3.35
CA GLU A 134 16.54 -19.13 3.05
C GLU A 134 16.56 -17.59 3.07
N PHE A 135 15.45 -16.93 2.76
CA PHE A 135 15.35 -15.48 2.84
C PHE A 135 15.42 -14.94 4.27
N LEU A 136 15.11 -15.76 5.28
CA LEU A 136 15.19 -15.38 6.70
C LEU A 136 16.62 -15.06 7.16
N LYS A 137 17.64 -15.30 6.33
CA LYS A 137 19.02 -14.83 6.55
C LYS A 137 19.17 -13.32 6.36
N VAL A 138 18.24 -12.68 5.66
CA VAL A 138 18.13 -11.21 5.56
C VAL A 138 17.43 -10.69 6.81
N PRO A 139 17.81 -9.52 7.36
CA PRO A 139 17.09 -8.93 8.48
C PRO A 139 15.58 -8.89 8.25
N GLN A 140 14.82 -9.35 9.23
CA GLN A 140 13.37 -9.48 9.09
C GLN A 140 12.68 -8.14 8.80
N GLU A 141 13.21 -7.03 9.28
CA GLU A 141 12.70 -5.68 9.06
C GLU A 141 12.70 -5.35 7.57
N CYS A 142 13.74 -5.74 6.83
CA CYS A 142 13.82 -5.55 5.38
C CYS A 142 12.76 -6.37 4.64
N LEU A 143 12.54 -7.62 5.08
CA LEU A 143 11.55 -8.52 4.48
C LEU A 143 10.13 -8.04 4.77
N ILE A 144 9.82 -7.69 6.03
CA ILE A 144 8.53 -7.17 6.47
C ILE A 144 8.19 -5.90 5.68
N LEU A 145 9.13 -4.95 5.61
CA LEU A 145 8.94 -3.70 4.87
C LEU A 145 8.65 -3.96 3.39
N SER A 146 9.41 -4.87 2.76
CA SER A 146 9.19 -5.25 1.36
C SER A 146 7.82 -5.85 1.13
N MET A 147 7.36 -6.75 2.01
CA MET A 147 6.05 -7.38 1.93
C MET A 147 4.91 -6.36 2.09
N GLN A 148 5.00 -5.49 3.08
CA GLN A 148 3.93 -4.55 3.40
C GLN A 148 3.86 -3.38 2.42
N GLN A 149 4.98 -2.74 2.12
CA GLN A 149 4.98 -1.53 1.28
C GLN A 149 4.74 -1.84 -0.20
N HIS A 150 5.36 -2.89 -0.72
CA HIS A 150 5.30 -3.16 -2.15
C HIS A 150 4.17 -4.09 -2.56
N GLN A 151 3.82 -5.06 -1.73
CA GLN A 151 2.85 -6.10 -2.08
C GLN A 151 1.57 -6.05 -1.25
N LYS A 152 1.52 -5.24 -0.19
CA LYS A 152 0.38 -5.16 0.73
C LYS A 152 0.05 -6.48 1.41
N TYR A 153 1.08 -7.30 1.65
CA TYR A 153 0.97 -8.56 2.38
C TYR A 153 1.11 -8.34 3.88
N PHE A 154 0.57 -9.29 4.64
CA PHE A 154 0.62 -9.32 6.10
C PHE A 154 1.59 -10.42 6.55
N PRO A 155 2.84 -10.07 6.93
CA PRO A 155 3.81 -11.03 7.43
C PRO A 155 3.37 -11.65 8.75
N LEU A 156 3.70 -12.92 8.95
CA LEU A 156 3.42 -13.64 10.18
C LEU A 156 4.69 -13.82 11.01
N LEU A 157 4.55 -13.60 12.31
CA LEU A 157 5.60 -13.76 13.31
C LEU A 157 5.26 -14.94 14.22
N ASP A 158 6.28 -15.54 14.82
CA ASP A 158 6.09 -16.47 15.94
C ASP A 158 5.81 -15.70 17.25
N LYS A 159 5.66 -16.44 18.35
CA LYS A 159 5.40 -15.89 19.69
C LYS A 159 6.58 -15.08 20.26
N ASP A 160 7.80 -15.29 19.73
CA ASP A 160 9.02 -14.57 20.09
C ASP A 160 9.27 -13.35 19.20
N GLY A 161 8.35 -13.02 18.29
CA GLY A 161 8.46 -11.90 17.37
C GLY A 161 9.38 -12.13 16.17
N LYS A 162 9.74 -13.38 15.86
CA LYS A 162 10.56 -13.73 14.70
C LYS A 162 9.68 -13.99 13.49
N LEU A 163 10.13 -13.51 12.33
CA LEU A 163 9.43 -13.69 11.06
C LEU A 163 9.36 -15.17 10.69
N LEU A 164 8.14 -15.64 10.45
CA LEU A 164 7.87 -16.96 9.87
C LEU A 164 7.96 -16.90 8.34
N PRO A 165 8.32 -18.00 7.67
CA PRO A 165 8.34 -18.06 6.20
C PRO A 165 6.91 -18.16 5.62
N ARG A 166 5.99 -17.36 6.17
CA ARG A 166 4.56 -17.33 5.84
C ARG A 166 4.06 -15.92 5.82
N PHE A 167 3.09 -15.66 4.97
CA PHE A 167 2.41 -14.37 4.88
C PHE A 167 0.94 -14.56 4.55
N LEU A 168 0.13 -13.55 4.81
CA LEU A 168 -1.25 -13.50 4.38
C LEU A 168 -1.42 -12.45 3.29
N VAL A 169 -2.29 -12.77 2.33
CA VAL A 169 -2.70 -11.88 1.25
C VAL A 169 -4.22 -11.73 1.25
N VAL A 170 -4.67 -10.50 1.06
CA VAL A 170 -6.10 -10.21 0.86
C VAL A 170 -6.35 -10.10 -0.63
N SER A 171 -7.12 -11.04 -1.15
CA SER A 171 -7.56 -11.07 -2.55
C SER A 171 -8.94 -10.44 -2.70
N ASN A 172 -9.19 -9.81 -3.84
CA ASN A 172 -10.54 -9.38 -4.22
C ASN A 172 -11.35 -10.52 -4.87
N LEU A 173 -10.88 -11.74 -4.83
CA LEU A 173 -11.53 -12.89 -5.43
C LEU A 173 -11.62 -14.04 -4.42
N LYS A 174 -12.84 -14.40 -4.05
CA LYS A 174 -13.13 -15.59 -3.26
C LYS A 174 -13.40 -16.76 -4.20
N THR A 175 -12.65 -17.85 -4.06
CA THR A 175 -12.76 -19.06 -4.89
C THR A 175 -12.64 -20.31 -4.04
N ALA A 176 -13.24 -21.40 -4.51
CA ALA A 176 -13.12 -22.73 -3.88
C ALA A 176 -11.70 -23.29 -4.01
N ASP A 177 -11.00 -22.99 -5.11
CA ASP A 177 -9.58 -23.32 -5.30
C ASP A 177 -8.75 -22.06 -5.44
N PRO A 178 -8.06 -21.60 -4.37
CA PRO A 178 -7.21 -20.44 -4.39
C PRO A 178 -5.77 -20.73 -4.84
N SER A 179 -5.43 -21.94 -5.27
CA SER A 179 -4.06 -22.36 -5.58
C SER A 179 -3.34 -21.42 -6.55
N HIS A 180 -4.00 -21.01 -7.62
CA HIS A 180 -3.44 -20.08 -8.60
C HIS A 180 -3.20 -18.68 -8.01
N ILE A 181 -4.07 -18.22 -7.11
CA ILE A 181 -3.91 -16.93 -6.42
C ILE A 181 -2.69 -17.00 -5.50
N ILE A 182 -2.60 -18.06 -4.69
CA ILE A 182 -1.50 -18.28 -3.74
C ILE A 182 -0.17 -18.37 -4.48
N HIS A 183 -0.05 -19.26 -5.46
CA HIS A 183 1.17 -19.45 -6.23
C HIS A 183 1.59 -18.18 -6.99
N GLY A 184 0.62 -17.42 -7.54
CA GLY A 184 0.88 -16.15 -8.19
C GLY A 184 1.54 -15.14 -7.23
N ASN A 185 1.00 -15.02 -6.02
CA ASN A 185 1.53 -14.11 -4.99
C ASN A 185 2.88 -14.59 -4.43
N GLU A 186 3.07 -15.89 -4.20
CA GLU A 186 4.36 -16.47 -3.79
C GLU A 186 5.46 -16.21 -4.83
N ARG A 187 5.13 -16.31 -6.13
CA ARG A 187 6.06 -16.03 -7.23
C ARG A 187 6.49 -14.55 -7.23
N VAL A 188 5.54 -13.63 -7.08
CA VAL A 188 5.83 -12.20 -7.00
C VAL A 188 6.68 -11.89 -5.78
N LEU A 189 6.30 -12.44 -4.62
CA LEU A 189 7.06 -12.24 -3.38
C LEU A 189 8.49 -12.77 -3.50
N ARG A 190 8.69 -13.95 -4.09
CA ARG A 190 10.03 -14.51 -4.31
C ARG A 190 10.95 -13.55 -5.05
N ALA A 191 10.46 -12.92 -6.11
CA ALA A 191 11.25 -11.93 -6.87
C ALA A 191 11.66 -10.74 -5.98
N ARG A 192 10.72 -10.21 -5.18
CA ARG A 192 10.97 -9.08 -4.26
C ARG A 192 11.96 -9.43 -3.15
N LEU A 193 11.81 -10.61 -2.55
CA LEU A 193 12.74 -11.06 -1.51
C LEU A 193 14.14 -11.36 -2.08
N SER A 194 14.23 -11.83 -3.32
CA SER A 194 15.50 -12.00 -4.03
C SER A 194 16.20 -10.66 -4.23
N ASP A 195 15.47 -9.62 -4.63
CA ASP A 195 16.00 -8.26 -4.76
C ASP A 195 16.48 -7.75 -3.39
N ALA A 196 15.67 -7.90 -2.34
CA ALA A 196 16.03 -7.48 -0.99
C ALA A 196 17.32 -8.18 -0.51
N ARG A 197 17.43 -9.48 -0.72
CA ARG A 197 18.65 -10.25 -0.42
C ARG A 197 19.85 -9.75 -1.21
N PHE A 198 19.67 -9.55 -2.51
CA PHE A 198 20.75 -9.05 -3.37
C PHE A 198 21.30 -7.71 -2.87
N PHE A 199 20.42 -6.74 -2.60
CA PHE A 199 20.84 -5.43 -2.10
C PHE A 199 21.49 -5.52 -0.72
N TYR A 200 20.92 -6.31 0.18
CA TYR A 200 21.51 -6.56 1.50
C TYR A 200 22.93 -7.12 1.40
N ASP A 201 23.13 -8.14 0.56
CA ASP A 201 24.45 -8.74 0.32
C ASP A 201 25.42 -7.76 -0.34
N GLN A 202 24.95 -6.92 -1.27
CA GLN A 202 25.77 -5.85 -1.88
C GLN A 202 26.18 -4.79 -0.87
N ASP A 203 25.26 -4.40 0.01
CA ASP A 203 25.54 -3.38 1.03
C ASP A 203 26.58 -3.83 2.06
N ARG A 204 26.68 -5.13 2.31
CA ARG A 204 27.68 -5.71 3.22
C ARG A 204 29.07 -5.85 2.63
N LYS A 205 29.25 -5.70 1.31
CA LYS A 205 30.58 -5.85 0.64
C LYS A 205 31.54 -4.72 0.99
N LEU A 206 31.05 -3.53 1.29
CA LEU A 206 31.82 -2.35 1.60
C LEU A 206 31.36 -1.74 2.89
N ARG A 207 32.30 -1.25 3.69
CA ARG A 207 31.98 -0.44 4.87
C ARG A 207 31.32 0.89 4.42
N LEU A 208 30.47 1.46 5.28
CA LEU A 208 29.78 2.70 4.97
C LEU A 208 30.77 3.85 4.63
N ALA A 209 31.90 3.92 5.36
CA ALA A 209 32.95 4.91 5.12
C ALA A 209 33.61 4.79 3.73
N GLU A 210 33.71 3.58 3.18
CA GLU A 210 34.31 3.33 1.87
C GLU A 210 33.41 3.80 0.72
N ARG A 211 32.14 4.10 1.03
CA ARG A 211 31.16 4.62 0.07
C ARG A 211 31.22 6.14 -0.06
N LEU A 212 31.83 6.86 0.91
CA LEU A 212 31.90 8.33 0.93
C LEU A 212 32.42 8.96 -0.37
N PRO A 213 33.51 8.46 -1.00
CA PRO A 213 34.00 9.08 -2.23
C PRO A 213 32.98 9.10 -3.37
N ARG A 214 32.05 8.12 -3.41
CA ARG A 214 31.01 8.05 -4.43
C ARG A 214 30.02 9.22 -4.36
N LEU A 215 29.86 9.82 -3.18
CA LEU A 215 29.02 11.01 -2.99
C LEU A 215 29.52 12.22 -3.76
N GLY A 216 30.79 12.23 -4.16
CA GLY A 216 31.36 13.26 -5.05
C GLY A 216 30.75 13.29 -6.45
N ASN A 217 30.22 12.14 -6.91
CA ASN A 217 29.59 12.01 -8.22
C ASN A 217 28.08 12.36 -8.20
N ILE A 218 27.52 12.65 -7.02
CA ILE A 218 26.11 12.97 -6.86
C ILE A 218 25.96 14.48 -6.67
N VAL A 219 25.33 15.14 -7.63
CA VAL A 219 25.03 16.57 -7.53
C VAL A 219 24.00 16.80 -6.43
N TYR A 220 24.37 17.57 -5.41
CA TYR A 220 23.42 18.02 -4.38
C TYR A 220 22.62 19.22 -4.87
N HIS A 221 23.31 20.22 -5.40
CA HIS A 221 22.71 21.42 -5.95
C HIS A 221 23.71 22.10 -6.88
N ASN A 222 23.26 22.61 -8.03
CA ASN A 222 24.15 23.19 -9.06
C ASN A 222 25.10 24.30 -8.55
N LYS A 223 24.66 25.09 -7.57
CA LYS A 223 25.45 26.17 -6.96
C LYS A 223 26.15 25.76 -5.66
N LEU A 224 25.77 24.65 -5.04
CA LEU A 224 26.30 24.23 -3.73
C LEU A 224 27.16 22.94 -3.83
N GLY A 225 27.32 22.42 -5.04
CA GLY A 225 28.19 21.28 -5.33
C GLY A 225 27.61 19.93 -5.06
N SER A 226 28.49 18.98 -4.79
CA SER A 226 28.18 17.55 -4.62
C SER A 226 27.63 17.19 -3.23
N GLN A 227 27.09 15.98 -3.09
CA GLN A 227 26.73 15.43 -1.79
C GLN A 227 27.94 15.26 -0.86
N LEU A 228 29.12 14.98 -1.40
CA LEU A 228 30.35 14.89 -0.60
C LEU A 228 30.70 16.24 0.03
N GLU A 229 30.66 17.31 -0.75
CA GLU A 229 30.90 18.67 -0.24
C GLU A 229 29.84 19.07 0.81
N ARG A 230 28.60 18.65 0.62
CA ARG A 230 27.56 18.83 1.64
C ARG A 230 27.90 18.10 2.93
N VAL A 231 28.33 16.84 2.87
CA VAL A 231 28.75 16.05 4.03
C VAL A 231 29.91 16.73 4.76
N GLN A 232 30.91 17.23 4.05
CA GLN A 232 32.05 17.95 4.63
C GLN A 232 31.61 19.22 5.38
N ARG A 233 30.60 19.95 4.86
CA ARG A 233 30.04 21.10 5.59
C ARG A 233 29.28 20.66 6.83
N LEU A 234 28.50 19.57 6.75
CA LEU A 234 27.77 19.01 7.90
C LEU A 234 28.72 18.52 9.00
N GLU A 235 29.83 17.89 8.64
CA GLU A 235 30.87 17.42 9.57
C GLU A 235 31.45 18.59 10.39
N LYS A 236 31.89 19.67 9.70
CA LYS A 236 32.41 20.88 10.35
C LYS A 236 31.36 21.51 11.28
N LEU A 237 30.12 21.60 10.81
CA LEU A 237 29.02 22.20 11.59
C LEU A 237 28.70 21.37 12.84
N ALA A 238 28.59 20.04 12.67
CA ALA A 238 28.32 19.12 13.78
C ALA A 238 29.42 19.18 14.85
N GLY A 239 30.69 19.22 14.45
CA GLY A 239 31.80 19.35 15.37
C GLY A 239 31.75 20.66 16.17
N ARG A 240 31.39 21.80 15.52
CA ARG A 240 31.24 23.06 16.23
C ARG A 240 30.07 23.10 17.20
N ILE A 241 28.93 22.53 16.80
CA ILE A 241 27.75 22.42 17.68
C ILE A 241 28.07 21.52 18.88
N ALA A 242 28.76 20.39 18.68
CA ALA A 242 29.15 19.49 19.75
C ALA A 242 30.07 20.22 20.78
N GLN A 243 31.01 21.03 20.31
CA GLN A 243 31.85 21.84 21.20
C GLN A 243 31.04 22.85 22.05
N LEU A 244 30.06 23.52 21.44
CA LEU A 244 29.20 24.49 22.15
C LEU A 244 28.35 23.80 23.21
N LEU A 245 27.89 22.55 22.92
CA LEU A 245 27.05 21.75 23.81
C LEU A 245 27.90 20.92 24.82
N LYS A 246 29.25 21.04 24.80
CA LYS A 246 30.15 20.20 25.59
C LYS A 246 29.93 18.68 25.38
N ALA A 247 29.57 18.32 24.17
CA ALA A 247 29.37 16.93 23.72
C ALA A 247 30.64 16.40 23.02
N ASP A 248 30.69 15.09 22.75
CA ASP A 248 31.81 14.48 22.03
C ASP A 248 31.86 14.94 20.58
N ARG A 249 32.86 15.74 20.27
CA ARG A 249 33.09 16.28 18.95
C ARG A 249 33.43 15.21 17.92
N ALA A 250 34.26 14.23 18.26
CA ALA A 250 34.72 13.19 17.33
C ALA A 250 33.55 12.32 16.88
N HIS A 251 32.69 11.91 17.80
CA HIS A 251 31.49 11.17 17.51
C HIS A 251 30.49 11.96 16.65
N ALA A 252 30.32 13.27 16.93
CA ALA A 252 29.43 14.13 16.16
C ALA A 252 29.92 14.33 14.72
N GLU A 253 31.22 14.58 14.53
CA GLU A 253 31.85 14.71 13.21
C GLU A 253 31.74 13.39 12.44
N ARG A 254 32.04 12.25 13.09
CA ARG A 254 31.92 10.93 12.47
C ARG A 254 30.48 10.57 12.08
N ALA A 255 29.52 10.87 12.94
CA ALA A 255 28.11 10.68 12.61
C ALA A 255 27.67 11.53 11.42
N ALA A 256 28.06 12.81 11.38
CA ALA A 256 27.77 13.71 10.26
C ALA A 256 28.44 13.24 8.95
N GLN A 257 29.64 12.70 9.02
CA GLN A 257 30.38 12.14 7.90
C GLN A 257 29.65 10.95 7.26
N LEU A 258 28.99 10.12 8.07
CA LEU A 258 28.34 8.88 7.62
C LEU A 258 26.81 8.99 7.43
N CYS A 259 26.22 10.17 7.62
CA CYS A 259 24.76 10.35 7.64
C CYS A 259 24.08 10.35 6.24
N LYS A 260 24.85 10.27 5.14
CA LYS A 260 24.30 10.32 3.77
C LYS A 260 24.76 9.14 2.92
#